data_d0efd0e32b87257b953a205f8b5058b8
#
_entry.id   d0efd0e32b87257b953a205f8b5058b8
#
_cell.length_a   1.000
_cell.length_b   1.000
_cell.length_c   1.000
_cell.angle_alpha   90.00
_cell.angle_beta   90.00
_cell.angle_gamma   90.00
#
_symmetry.space_group_name_H-M   'P 1'
#
loop_
_entity.id
_entity.type
_entity.pdbx_description
1 polymer ?
#
loop_
_entity_poly.entity_id
_entity_poly.type
_entity_poly.pdbx_seq_one_letter_code
_entity_poly.pdbx_strand_id
1 'polypeptide(L)'
;TGTYLDKSEIVKLRKKLRSDILLVIDDAYYEYINDPNYSSGIDLFSKSENVIVTRTFSKIYGLAGLRIGWAYGPREIIKKLYEIKPPFNVSRPALFAATEAVQDTKWLDKAIKHNRFWSEKIFDVIDEIGIATNKTNVNFFLLNFDLVNQSASQVFNKLANSGILVRQMEVYNIKNSLRVTIGNSKENKKFISVLRKIFNV
;
A
#
# COMPACT_ATOMS: atom_id res chain seq x y z
N THR A 1 -4.66 -6.05 0.68
CA THR A 1 -4.30 -6.89 1.83
C THR A 1 -2.95 -6.55 2.46
N GLY A 2 -2.07 -5.82 1.77
CA GLY A 2 -0.71 -5.52 2.25
C GLY A 2 0.29 -6.66 2.03
N THR A 3 -0.07 -7.63 1.21
CA THR A 3 0.81 -8.73 0.79
C THR A 3 1.52 -8.40 -0.53
N TYR A 4 2.64 -9.04 -0.78
CA TYR A 4 3.37 -9.02 -2.04
C TYR A 4 3.84 -10.43 -2.40
N LEU A 5 4.29 -10.61 -3.62
CA LEU A 5 4.85 -11.86 -4.09
C LEU A 5 6.39 -11.77 -4.11
N ASP A 6 7.04 -12.87 -3.75
CA ASP A 6 8.48 -13.00 -3.93
C ASP A 6 8.88 -12.86 -5.39
N LYS A 7 10.04 -12.28 -5.65
CA LYS A 7 10.58 -12.11 -7.02
C LYS A 7 10.61 -13.42 -7.80
N SER A 8 10.90 -14.55 -7.15
CA SER A 8 10.92 -15.87 -7.77
C SER A 8 9.55 -16.30 -8.26
N GLU A 9 8.47 -15.99 -7.52
CA GLU A 9 7.10 -16.35 -7.89
C GLU A 9 6.60 -15.51 -9.07
N ILE A 10 6.92 -14.22 -9.10
CA ILE A 10 6.58 -13.35 -10.24
C ILE A 10 7.30 -13.81 -11.51
N VAL A 11 8.58 -14.17 -11.39
CA VAL A 11 9.35 -14.72 -12.53
C VAL A 11 8.77 -16.05 -13.00
N LYS A 12 8.41 -16.96 -12.08
CA LYS A 12 7.73 -18.22 -12.42
C LYS A 12 6.39 -17.99 -13.12
N LEU A 13 5.59 -17.04 -12.62
CA LEU A 13 4.32 -16.66 -13.23
C LEU A 13 4.55 -16.20 -14.68
N ARG A 14 5.47 -15.27 -14.94
CA ARG A 14 5.76 -14.77 -16.29
C ARG A 14 6.20 -15.89 -17.22
N LYS A 15 7.05 -16.83 -16.75
CA LYS A 15 7.51 -17.97 -17.55
C LYS A 15 6.40 -18.94 -17.94
N LYS A 16 5.36 -19.08 -17.11
CA LYS A 16 4.20 -19.94 -17.36
C LYS A 16 3.12 -19.29 -18.23
N LEU A 17 3.08 -17.98 -18.29
CA LEU A 17 2.14 -17.26 -19.16
C LEU A 17 2.61 -17.33 -20.62
N ARG A 18 1.65 -17.50 -21.53
CA ARG A 18 1.93 -17.40 -22.97
C ARG A 18 2.51 -16.03 -23.31
N SER A 19 3.27 -15.96 -24.39
CA SER A 19 3.95 -14.72 -24.81
C SER A 19 2.98 -13.62 -25.26
N ASP A 20 1.76 -13.99 -25.69
CA ASP A 20 0.70 -13.07 -26.12
C ASP A 20 -0.08 -12.45 -24.93
N ILE A 21 0.15 -12.91 -23.69
CA ILE A 21 -0.50 -12.37 -22.50
C ILE A 21 0.35 -11.24 -21.91
N LEU A 22 -0.25 -10.05 -21.84
CA LEU A 22 0.35 -8.91 -21.15
C LEU A 22 0.26 -9.10 -19.63
N LEU A 23 1.40 -9.05 -18.95
CA LEU A 23 1.47 -9.02 -17.50
C LEU A 23 1.56 -7.57 -17.01
N VAL A 24 0.62 -7.15 -16.17
CA VAL A 24 0.68 -5.86 -15.50
C VAL A 24 1.08 -6.08 -14.03
N ILE A 25 2.15 -5.45 -13.61
CA ILE A 25 2.65 -5.48 -12.24
C ILE A 25 2.36 -4.14 -11.58
N ASP A 26 1.54 -4.16 -10.53
CA ASP A 26 1.22 -2.95 -9.75
C ASP A 26 2.20 -2.81 -8.58
N ASP A 27 3.23 -2.00 -8.78
CA ASP A 27 4.27 -1.68 -7.81
C ASP A 27 3.94 -0.41 -7.00
N ALA A 28 2.67 -0.16 -6.70
CA ALA A 28 2.23 1.07 -6.03
C ALA A 28 2.81 1.27 -4.62
N TYR A 29 3.34 0.23 -4.01
CA TYR A 29 3.93 0.27 -2.67
C TYR A 29 5.41 -0.13 -2.63
N TYR A 30 6.06 -0.21 -3.77
CA TYR A 30 7.46 -0.66 -3.90
C TYR A 30 8.41 0.01 -2.91
N GLU A 31 8.31 1.31 -2.76
CA GLU A 31 9.24 2.12 -1.96
C GLU A 31 9.20 1.79 -0.46
N TYR A 32 8.13 1.16 0.02
CA TYR A 32 8.00 0.73 1.42
C TYR A 32 8.68 -0.60 1.72
N ILE A 33 8.87 -1.47 0.69
CA ILE A 33 9.25 -2.85 0.89
C ILE A 33 10.77 -2.96 1.01
N ASN A 34 11.22 -3.46 2.15
CA ASN A 34 12.62 -3.74 2.43
C ASN A 34 12.79 -5.25 2.71
N ASP A 35 12.65 -6.05 1.66
CA ASP A 35 12.80 -7.51 1.72
C ASP A 35 13.71 -7.94 0.56
N PRO A 36 14.81 -8.68 0.84
CA PRO A 36 15.72 -9.16 -0.20
C PRO A 36 15.07 -10.14 -1.19
N ASN A 37 13.93 -10.74 -0.83
CA ASN A 37 13.17 -11.62 -1.70
C ASN A 37 12.21 -10.86 -2.63
N TYR A 38 11.98 -9.58 -2.38
CA TYR A 38 11.19 -8.71 -3.24
C TYR A 38 12.08 -7.98 -4.26
N SER A 39 11.53 -7.72 -5.43
CA SER A 39 12.14 -6.85 -6.44
C SER A 39 11.05 -6.16 -7.25
N SER A 40 11.33 -4.94 -7.69
CA SER A 40 10.43 -4.23 -8.59
C SER A 40 10.22 -4.98 -9.90
N GLY A 41 9.03 -4.88 -10.45
CA GLY A 41 8.76 -5.37 -11.81
C GLY A 41 9.69 -4.75 -12.85
N ILE A 42 10.19 -3.53 -12.65
CA ILE A 42 11.15 -2.88 -13.55
C ILE A 42 12.49 -3.61 -13.51
N ASP A 43 13.00 -3.95 -12.33
CA ASP A 43 14.28 -4.64 -12.18
C ASP A 43 14.23 -6.05 -12.81
N LEU A 44 13.07 -6.71 -12.69
CA LEU A 44 12.89 -8.07 -13.22
C LEU A 44 12.64 -8.11 -14.73
N PHE A 45 11.94 -7.11 -15.27
CA PHE A 45 11.35 -7.20 -16.62
C PHE A 45 11.54 -5.96 -17.50
N SER A 46 12.54 -5.11 -17.21
CA SER A 46 12.80 -3.88 -18.00
C SER A 46 13.00 -4.10 -19.50
N LYS A 47 13.40 -5.32 -19.91
CA LYS A 47 13.61 -5.70 -21.31
C LYS A 47 12.51 -6.60 -21.88
N SER A 48 11.44 -6.85 -21.14
CA SER A 48 10.35 -7.72 -21.57
C SER A 48 9.39 -6.97 -22.50
N GLU A 49 8.96 -7.60 -23.57
CA GLU A 49 8.04 -7.01 -24.56
C GLU A 49 6.56 -7.09 -24.16
N ASN A 50 6.23 -7.77 -23.07
CA ASN A 50 4.87 -8.04 -22.64
C ASN A 50 4.67 -7.89 -21.12
N VAL A 51 5.43 -7.00 -20.50
CA VAL A 51 5.25 -6.63 -19.09
C VAL A 51 5.12 -5.11 -18.99
N ILE A 52 4.12 -4.64 -18.24
CA ILE A 52 3.97 -3.24 -17.81
C ILE A 52 4.08 -3.21 -16.30
N VAL A 53 4.78 -2.20 -15.79
CA VAL A 53 4.86 -1.91 -14.36
C VAL A 53 4.21 -0.57 -14.09
N THR A 54 3.29 -0.50 -13.12
CA THR A 54 2.62 0.74 -12.73
C THR A 54 3.13 1.21 -11.37
N ARG A 55 3.26 2.53 -11.22
CA ARG A 55 3.68 3.23 -10.02
C ARG A 55 2.75 4.41 -9.74
N THR A 56 2.73 4.88 -8.52
CA THR A 56 1.83 5.96 -8.11
C THR A 56 2.53 6.98 -7.21
N PHE A 57 2.14 8.23 -7.35
CA PHE A 57 2.48 9.28 -6.38
C PHE A 57 1.48 9.38 -5.22
N SER A 58 0.43 8.57 -5.23
CA SER A 58 -0.65 8.61 -4.24
C SER A 58 -0.27 8.05 -2.86
N LYS A 59 0.85 7.32 -2.74
CA LYS A 59 1.23 6.61 -1.52
C LYS A 59 2.38 7.35 -0.82
N ILE A 60 3.59 6.85 -0.91
CA ILE A 60 4.74 7.38 -0.17
C ILE A 60 5.04 8.85 -0.47
N TYR A 61 4.77 9.29 -1.69
CA TYR A 61 4.96 10.69 -2.11
C TYR A 61 3.89 11.66 -1.59
N GLY A 62 2.81 11.16 -0.96
CA GLY A 62 1.78 12.01 -0.35
C GLY A 62 0.87 12.76 -1.32
N LEU A 63 0.91 12.48 -2.62
CA LEU A 63 0.19 13.23 -3.66
C LEU A 63 -1.13 12.58 -4.11
N ALA A 64 -1.81 11.85 -3.21
CA ALA A 64 -3.03 11.12 -3.55
C ALA A 64 -4.13 11.99 -4.18
N GLY A 65 -4.28 13.23 -3.72
CA GLY A 65 -5.28 14.18 -4.23
C GLY A 65 -4.98 14.69 -5.64
N LEU A 66 -3.75 14.58 -6.12
CA LEU A 66 -3.34 15.07 -7.45
C LEU A 66 -3.61 14.08 -8.59
N ARG A 67 -3.99 12.85 -8.26
CA ARG A 67 -4.37 11.79 -9.22
C ARG A 67 -3.31 11.54 -10.30
N ILE A 68 -2.07 11.33 -9.90
CA ILE A 68 -0.95 11.09 -10.80
C ILE A 68 -0.22 9.79 -10.47
N GLY A 69 0.19 9.10 -11.49
CA GLY A 69 1.03 7.90 -11.50
C GLY A 69 1.72 7.78 -12.84
N TRP A 70 2.49 6.73 -13.01
CA TRP A 70 3.21 6.46 -14.25
C TRP A 70 3.29 4.95 -14.51
N ALA A 71 3.56 4.61 -15.74
CA ALA A 71 3.80 3.24 -16.17
C ALA A 71 5.11 3.13 -16.94
N TYR A 72 5.79 2.01 -16.76
CA TYR A 72 6.96 1.62 -17.52
C TYR A 72 6.67 0.33 -18.27
N GLY A 73 7.07 0.24 -19.54
CA GLY A 73 6.86 -0.97 -20.34
C GLY A 73 7.34 -0.82 -21.79
N PRO A 74 7.06 -1.81 -22.64
CA PRO A 74 7.45 -1.80 -24.03
C PRO A 74 6.91 -0.59 -24.77
N ARG A 75 7.75 -0.01 -25.64
CA ARG A 75 7.42 1.21 -26.37
C ARG A 75 6.09 1.13 -27.14
N GLU A 76 5.85 -0.01 -27.80
CA GLU A 76 4.64 -0.19 -28.60
C GLU A 76 3.36 -0.20 -27.73
N ILE A 77 3.43 -0.79 -26.55
CA ILE A 77 2.30 -0.80 -25.61
C ILE A 77 2.09 0.60 -25.02
N ILE A 78 3.16 1.27 -24.60
CA ILE A 78 3.08 2.66 -24.10
C ILE A 78 2.52 3.59 -25.17
N LYS A 79 2.90 3.42 -26.45
CA LYS A 79 2.32 4.19 -27.56
C LYS A 79 0.80 3.99 -27.67
N LYS A 80 0.32 2.75 -27.56
CA LYS A 80 -1.13 2.47 -27.55
C LYS A 80 -1.86 3.11 -26.36
N LEU A 81 -1.24 3.13 -25.18
CA LEU A 81 -1.81 3.84 -24.04
C LEU A 81 -1.89 5.35 -24.30
N TYR A 82 -0.91 5.93 -24.97
CA TYR A 82 -0.97 7.35 -25.39
C TYR A 82 -2.08 7.64 -26.41
N GLU A 83 -2.37 6.71 -27.32
CA GLU A 83 -3.42 6.87 -28.32
C GLU A 83 -4.83 6.90 -27.69
N ILE A 84 -5.04 6.14 -26.61
CA ILE A 84 -6.37 5.98 -25.98
C ILE A 84 -6.57 6.83 -24.72
N LYS A 85 -5.53 7.44 -24.16
CA LYS A 85 -5.68 8.27 -22.97
C LYS A 85 -6.52 9.51 -23.27
N PRO A 86 -7.38 9.98 -22.34
CA PRO A 86 -8.08 11.25 -22.51
C PRO A 86 -7.11 12.43 -22.64
N PRO A 87 -7.45 13.46 -23.42
CA PRO A 87 -6.69 14.71 -23.41
C PRO A 87 -6.66 15.28 -21.99
N PHE A 88 -5.51 15.86 -21.62
CA PHE A 88 -5.32 16.50 -20.31
C PHE A 88 -5.61 15.59 -19.10
N ASN A 89 -5.36 14.29 -19.23
CA ASN A 89 -5.61 13.29 -18.17
C ASN A 89 -4.82 13.54 -16.86
N VAL A 90 -3.74 14.33 -16.92
CA VAL A 90 -2.98 14.79 -15.75
C VAL A 90 -2.89 16.32 -15.78
N SER A 91 -3.21 16.95 -14.65
CA SER A 91 -3.14 18.41 -14.53
C SER A 91 -1.69 18.91 -14.48
N ARG A 92 -1.43 20.15 -14.94
CA ARG A 92 -0.11 20.78 -14.83
C ARG A 92 0.41 20.83 -13.39
N PRO A 93 -0.37 21.28 -12.38
CA PRO A 93 0.08 21.24 -10.99
C PRO A 93 0.49 19.84 -10.52
N ALA A 94 -0.21 18.78 -10.95
CA ALA A 94 0.16 17.42 -10.61
C ALA A 94 1.51 17.02 -11.21
N LEU A 95 1.79 17.40 -12.47
CA LEU A 95 3.08 17.14 -13.12
C LEU A 95 4.23 17.83 -12.39
N PHE A 96 4.09 19.11 -12.06
CA PHE A 96 5.11 19.86 -11.32
C PHE A 96 5.37 19.24 -9.94
N ALA A 97 4.31 18.97 -9.19
CA ALA A 97 4.43 18.36 -7.87
C ALA A 97 5.10 16.97 -7.92
N ALA A 98 4.76 16.14 -8.92
CA ALA A 98 5.37 14.82 -9.08
C ALA A 98 6.86 14.92 -9.47
N THR A 99 7.25 15.88 -10.31
CA THR A 99 8.64 16.12 -10.71
C THR A 99 9.50 16.47 -9.50
N GLU A 100 9.02 17.36 -8.63
CA GLU A 100 9.71 17.71 -7.39
C GLU A 100 9.73 16.54 -6.40
N ALA A 101 8.59 15.84 -6.22
CA ALA A 101 8.47 14.77 -5.27
C ALA A 101 9.38 13.57 -5.57
N VAL A 102 9.59 13.23 -6.86
CA VAL A 102 10.47 12.11 -7.23
C VAL A 102 11.95 12.39 -6.93
N GLN A 103 12.35 13.66 -6.84
CA GLN A 103 13.70 14.10 -6.51
C GLN A 103 13.93 14.26 -5.01
N ASP A 104 12.86 14.35 -4.21
CA ASP A 104 12.94 14.53 -2.76
C ASP A 104 13.22 13.21 -2.03
N THR A 105 14.47 12.73 -2.14
CA THR A 105 14.93 11.52 -1.44
C THR A 105 14.87 11.66 0.08
N LYS A 106 15.00 12.89 0.62
CA LYS A 106 14.90 13.14 2.06
C LYS A 106 13.48 12.90 2.56
N TRP A 107 12.48 13.28 1.78
CA TRP A 107 11.09 12.94 2.10
C TRP A 107 10.85 11.44 2.10
N LEU A 108 11.33 10.73 1.08
CA LEU A 108 11.19 9.27 0.98
C LEU A 108 11.78 8.57 2.21
N ASP A 109 13.02 8.89 2.57
CA ASP A 109 13.69 8.33 3.74
C ASP A 109 12.92 8.61 5.04
N LYS A 110 12.42 9.83 5.20
CA LYS A 110 11.61 10.23 6.35
C LYS A 110 10.30 9.46 6.41
N ALA A 111 9.61 9.29 5.29
CA ALA A 111 8.36 8.56 5.20
C ALA A 111 8.54 7.07 5.51
N ILE A 112 9.58 6.43 4.97
CA ILE A 112 9.92 5.03 5.25
C ILE A 112 10.23 4.83 6.74
N LYS A 113 11.11 5.67 7.32
CA LYS A 113 11.46 5.61 8.75
C LYS A 113 10.25 5.81 9.65
N HIS A 114 9.39 6.79 9.34
CA HIS A 114 8.15 7.05 10.06
C HIS A 114 7.22 5.84 10.01
N ASN A 115 7.00 5.27 8.83
CA ASN A 115 6.15 4.11 8.64
C ASN A 115 6.64 2.92 9.46
N ARG A 116 7.93 2.57 9.35
CA ARG A 116 8.54 1.47 10.09
C ARG A 116 8.41 1.66 11.60
N PHE A 117 8.80 2.82 12.13
CA PHE A 117 8.73 3.13 13.54
C PHE A 117 7.31 2.95 14.12
N TRP A 118 6.29 3.44 13.40
CA TRP A 118 4.92 3.34 13.88
C TRP A 118 4.30 1.96 13.65
N SER A 119 4.68 1.27 12.57
CA SER A 119 4.28 -0.12 12.37
C SER A 119 4.72 -1.00 13.55
N GLU A 120 5.99 -0.94 13.93
CA GLU A 120 6.54 -1.70 15.05
C GLU A 120 5.76 -1.43 16.34
N LYS A 121 5.60 -0.15 16.71
CA LYS A 121 4.85 0.24 17.92
C LYS A 121 3.38 -0.19 17.92
N ILE A 122 2.73 -0.15 16.78
CA ILE A 122 1.33 -0.58 16.66
C ILE A 122 1.24 -2.11 16.73
N PHE A 123 2.16 -2.82 16.08
CA PHE A 123 2.18 -4.28 16.11
C PHE A 123 2.48 -4.82 17.51
N ASP A 124 3.33 -4.18 18.31
CA ASP A 124 3.55 -4.55 19.72
C ASP A 124 2.23 -4.53 20.51
N VAL A 125 1.41 -3.49 20.32
CA VAL A 125 0.10 -3.38 21.00
C VAL A 125 -0.91 -4.39 20.46
N ILE A 126 -0.91 -4.66 19.16
CA ILE A 126 -1.78 -5.66 18.54
C ILE A 126 -1.45 -7.05 19.07
N ASP A 127 -0.16 -7.39 19.17
CA ASP A 127 0.31 -8.66 19.73
C ASP A 127 -0.06 -8.79 21.22
N GLU A 128 0.09 -7.71 22.01
CA GLU A 128 -0.31 -7.66 23.43
C GLU A 128 -1.82 -7.95 23.62
N ILE A 129 -2.66 -7.44 22.72
CA ILE A 129 -4.11 -7.66 22.75
C ILE A 129 -4.48 -9.06 22.23
N GLY A 130 -3.67 -9.68 21.40
CA GLY A 130 -3.94 -10.95 20.73
C GLY A 130 -4.78 -10.84 19.46
N ILE A 131 -4.81 -9.65 18.83
CA ILE A 131 -5.48 -9.46 17.54
C ILE A 131 -4.59 -10.03 16.42
N ALA A 132 -5.17 -10.85 15.56
CA ALA A 132 -4.44 -11.34 14.40
C ALA A 132 -4.19 -10.22 13.36
N THR A 133 -2.99 -10.13 12.85
CA THR A 133 -2.60 -9.14 11.83
C THR A 133 -1.59 -9.71 10.85
N ASN A 134 -1.64 -9.20 9.62
CA ASN A 134 -0.54 -9.39 8.67
C ASN A 134 0.49 -8.28 8.90
N LYS A 135 1.63 -8.58 9.50
CA LYS A 135 2.72 -7.62 9.67
C LYS A 135 3.28 -7.24 8.29
N THR A 136 2.84 -6.11 7.76
CA THR A 136 3.18 -5.64 6.42
C THR A 136 4.27 -4.58 6.45
N ASN A 137 4.95 -4.39 5.31
CA ASN A 137 5.90 -3.29 5.13
C ASN A 137 5.24 -2.01 4.60
N VAL A 138 3.99 -2.10 4.11
CA VAL A 138 3.27 -0.95 3.53
C VAL A 138 2.67 -0.05 4.61
N ASN A 139 2.05 1.05 4.24
CA ASN A 139 1.50 2.03 5.18
C ASN A 139 0.09 1.70 5.70
N PHE A 140 -0.32 0.44 5.63
CA PHE A 140 -1.57 -0.05 6.23
C PHE A 140 -1.44 -1.53 6.59
N PHE A 141 -2.31 -2.00 7.46
CA PHE A 141 -2.38 -3.39 7.90
C PHE A 141 -3.83 -3.80 8.14
N LEU A 142 -4.07 -5.11 8.18
CA LEU A 142 -5.36 -5.69 8.54
C LEU A 142 -5.35 -6.08 10.02
N LEU A 143 -6.47 -5.86 10.69
CA LEU A 143 -6.81 -6.41 12.00
C LEU A 143 -7.92 -7.42 11.79
N ASN A 144 -7.68 -8.67 12.15
CA ASN A 144 -8.70 -9.72 12.18
C ASN A 144 -9.07 -10.03 13.63
N PHE A 145 -10.37 -10.04 13.91
CA PHE A 145 -10.91 -10.13 15.26
C PHE A 145 -11.47 -11.51 15.60
N ASP A 146 -11.13 -12.56 14.83
CA ASP A 146 -11.66 -13.91 15.08
C ASP A 146 -11.12 -14.55 16.37
N LEU A 147 -10.00 -14.07 16.88
CA LEU A 147 -9.34 -14.60 18.09
C LEU A 147 -9.64 -13.81 19.36
N VAL A 148 -10.44 -12.76 19.29
CA VAL A 148 -10.77 -11.87 20.44
C VAL A 148 -12.27 -11.72 20.63
N ASN A 149 -12.68 -11.33 21.84
CA ASN A 149 -14.11 -11.25 22.24
C ASN A 149 -14.86 -10.04 21.66
N GLN A 150 -14.34 -9.34 20.67
CA GLN A 150 -14.99 -8.22 20.00
C GLN A 150 -14.96 -8.39 18.50
N SER A 151 -16.09 -8.11 17.84
CA SER A 151 -16.15 -8.13 16.38
C SER A 151 -15.57 -6.87 15.75
N ALA A 152 -15.18 -6.97 14.47
CA ALA A 152 -14.73 -5.81 13.68
C ALA A 152 -15.74 -4.67 13.72
N SER A 153 -17.04 -4.95 13.65
CA SER A 153 -18.11 -3.94 13.70
C SER A 153 -18.16 -3.22 15.07
N GLN A 154 -18.02 -3.96 16.16
CA GLN A 154 -17.98 -3.37 17.50
C GLN A 154 -16.77 -2.46 17.68
N VAL A 155 -15.58 -2.92 17.26
CA VAL A 155 -14.34 -2.14 17.32
C VAL A 155 -14.41 -0.93 16.40
N PHE A 156 -14.93 -1.08 15.19
CA PHE A 156 -15.17 0.04 14.28
C PHE A 156 -16.00 1.15 14.91
N ASN A 157 -17.14 0.80 15.51
CA ASN A 157 -18.01 1.79 16.16
C ASN A 157 -17.33 2.49 17.34
N LYS A 158 -16.58 1.77 18.18
CA LYS A 158 -15.82 2.36 19.29
C LYS A 158 -14.73 3.31 18.82
N LEU A 159 -14.00 2.94 17.76
CA LEU A 159 -13.00 3.78 17.11
C LEU A 159 -13.64 5.03 16.49
N ALA A 160 -14.74 4.88 15.75
CA ALA A 160 -15.46 5.99 15.13
C ALA A 160 -16.02 6.98 16.17
N ASN A 161 -16.59 6.50 17.27
CA ASN A 161 -17.05 7.33 18.39
C ASN A 161 -15.89 8.09 19.06
N SER A 162 -14.65 7.57 18.94
CA SER A 162 -13.44 8.25 19.39
C SER A 162 -12.83 9.16 18.31
N GLY A 163 -13.50 9.34 17.18
CA GLY A 163 -13.03 10.14 16.05
C GLY A 163 -11.86 9.52 15.30
N ILE A 164 -11.83 8.18 15.22
CA ILE A 164 -10.86 7.41 14.43
C ILE A 164 -11.63 6.61 13.37
N LEU A 165 -11.45 6.96 12.11
CA LEU A 165 -12.08 6.27 10.99
C LEU A 165 -11.11 5.27 10.39
N VAL A 166 -11.54 4.01 10.32
CA VAL A 166 -10.81 2.90 9.70
C VAL A 166 -11.68 2.27 8.60
N ARG A 167 -11.15 1.36 7.81
CA ARG A 167 -11.91 0.76 6.71
C ARG A 167 -12.43 -0.62 7.09
N GLN A 168 -13.74 -0.80 6.99
CA GLN A 168 -14.38 -2.12 7.05
C GLN A 168 -14.06 -2.93 5.80
N MET A 169 -13.86 -4.22 5.94
CA MET A 169 -13.32 -5.07 4.88
C MET A 169 -14.33 -6.06 4.28
N GLU A 170 -15.59 -6.08 4.78
CA GLU A 170 -16.64 -6.96 4.28
C GLU A 170 -16.91 -6.81 2.78
N VAL A 171 -16.82 -5.59 2.25
CA VAL A 171 -16.98 -5.31 0.81
C VAL A 171 -15.95 -6.02 -0.08
N TYR A 172 -14.86 -6.51 0.53
CA TYR A 172 -13.80 -7.29 -0.13
C TYR A 172 -13.87 -8.78 0.22
N ASN A 173 -14.98 -9.24 0.84
CA ASN A 173 -15.14 -10.59 1.38
C ASN A 173 -14.08 -11.00 2.44
N ILE A 174 -13.45 -10.03 3.10
CA ILE A 174 -12.56 -10.25 4.23
C ILE A 174 -13.38 -10.02 5.50
N LYS A 175 -13.93 -11.11 6.03
CA LYS A 175 -14.85 -11.07 7.17
C LYS A 175 -14.14 -10.65 8.45
N ASN A 176 -14.90 -10.08 9.37
CA ASN A 176 -14.48 -9.70 10.73
C ASN A 176 -13.13 -8.97 10.79
N SER A 177 -12.89 -8.08 9.83
CA SER A 177 -11.59 -7.41 9.68
C SER A 177 -11.75 -5.91 9.43
N LEU A 178 -10.77 -5.16 9.91
CA LEU A 178 -10.61 -3.73 9.67
C LEU A 178 -9.25 -3.47 9.02
N ARG A 179 -9.19 -2.52 8.08
CA ARG A 179 -7.93 -2.03 7.55
C ARG A 179 -7.60 -0.68 8.17
N VAL A 180 -6.43 -0.58 8.74
CA VAL A 180 -5.92 0.62 9.40
C VAL A 180 -4.75 1.17 8.61
N THR A 181 -4.77 2.47 8.32
CA THR A 181 -3.64 3.17 7.70
C THR A 181 -2.79 3.82 8.78
N ILE A 182 -1.47 3.71 8.66
CA ILE A 182 -0.52 4.38 9.55
C ILE A 182 -0.61 5.88 9.29
N GLY A 183 -1.03 6.62 10.30
CA GLY A 183 -1.21 8.05 10.26
C GLY A 183 0.03 8.83 10.72
N ASN A 184 -0.14 10.11 11.03
CA ASN A 184 0.90 10.89 11.67
C ASN A 184 1.08 10.49 13.15
N SER A 185 2.12 11.02 13.81
CA SER A 185 2.44 10.64 15.20
C SER A 185 1.32 10.88 16.20
N LYS A 186 0.52 11.95 16.03
CA LYS A 186 -0.62 12.26 16.91
C LYS A 186 -1.76 11.26 16.70
N GLU A 187 -2.04 10.93 15.46
CA GLU A 187 -3.08 9.97 15.07
C GLU A 187 -2.74 8.56 15.55
N ASN A 188 -1.50 8.12 15.35
CA ASN A 188 -1.04 6.80 15.78
C ASN A 188 -1.06 6.67 17.31
N LYS A 189 -0.62 7.70 18.07
CA LYS A 189 -0.72 7.71 19.54
C LYS A 189 -2.17 7.61 19.98
N LYS A 190 -3.08 8.36 19.35
CA LYS A 190 -4.51 8.30 19.64
C LYS A 190 -5.09 6.93 19.35
N PHE A 191 -4.75 6.34 18.20
CA PHE A 191 -5.19 5.00 17.83
C PHE A 191 -4.76 3.96 18.87
N ILE A 192 -3.48 3.92 19.24
CA ILE A 192 -2.95 3.01 20.26
C ILE A 192 -3.70 3.20 21.59
N SER A 193 -3.85 4.43 22.06
CA SER A 193 -4.54 4.71 23.34
C SER A 193 -5.99 4.26 23.34
N VAL A 194 -6.71 4.46 22.24
CA VAL A 194 -8.11 4.04 22.12
C VAL A 194 -8.21 2.52 21.98
N LEU A 195 -7.31 1.89 21.22
CA LEU A 195 -7.30 0.43 21.06
C LEU A 195 -7.06 -0.26 22.41
N ARG A 196 -6.09 0.22 23.21
CA ARG A 196 -5.85 -0.28 24.59
C ARG A 196 -7.08 -0.16 25.47
N LYS A 197 -7.79 0.97 25.45
CA LYS A 197 -9.04 1.16 26.19
C LYS A 197 -10.15 0.20 25.76
N ILE A 198 -10.25 -0.10 24.46
CA ILE A 198 -11.27 -1.01 23.93
C ILE A 198 -11.07 -2.43 24.48
N PHE A 199 -9.82 -2.84 24.68
CA PHE A 199 -9.44 -4.21 25.08
C PHE A 199 -8.97 -4.31 26.55
N ASN A 200 -8.97 -3.21 27.31
CA ASN A 200 -8.58 -3.14 28.72
C ASN A 200 -7.12 -3.59 29.00
N VAL A 201 -6.18 -3.15 28.14
CA VAL A 201 -4.73 -3.38 28.27
C VAL A 201 -3.94 -2.09 28.29
#